data_1dbb697e5d2f709d2c3d6bb8cceaa32d
#
_entry.id   1dbb697e5d2f709d2c3d6bb8cceaa32d
#
_cell.length_a   1.000
_cell.length_b   1.000
_cell.length_c   1.000
_cell.angle_alpha   90.00
_cell.angle_beta   90.00
_cell.angle_gamma   90.00
#
_symmetry.space_group_name_H-M   'P 1'
#
loop_
_entity.id
_entity.type
_entity.pdbx_description
1 polymer ?
#
loop_
_entity_poly.entity_id
_entity_poly.type
_entity_poly.pdbx_seq_one_letter_code
_entity_poly.pdbx_strand_id
1 'polypeptide(L)'
;MRIVLTDKKLDGYTFDPDVKIQNVSLKTLSEYDHNSDVVAIVGSRAMAAACDKMDFPSLKLFQLTSAGFDGVPCESLAKKGIAVANAGSVYSAPIAETVVLGILLMAKKLRKNPNNRFFKLTRHYNLITELYDKKVLIMGAGNIGTAVADRLVGFDVIVDGYDPYCLYKKPYGRIMRTRDELKTALGEYDYIVSTLPDNGEAKKFINAELFAVMKDSAVIINVGRKAVFDENDFYVALKGKKIGGAVLDMFEKLPNPITNKFRRLRNVIVLPGVSAISREVNVRLREHIYKNLTASLCGETVTNIINSVK
;
A
#
# COMPACT_ATOMS: atom_id res chain seq x y z
N MET A 1 2.35 -0.09 -37.30
CA MET A 1 3.02 -0.94 -36.28
C MET A 1 2.65 -0.35 -34.92
N ARG A 2 2.28 -1.18 -33.92
CA ARG A 2 1.97 -0.69 -32.59
C ARG A 2 3.21 -0.84 -31.69
N ILE A 3 3.58 0.21 -30.94
CA ILE A 3 4.73 0.18 -30.03
C ILE A 3 4.26 0.20 -28.58
N VAL A 4 4.79 -0.70 -27.76
CA VAL A 4 4.67 -0.69 -26.31
C VAL A 4 6.02 -0.34 -25.71
N LEU A 5 6.09 0.79 -25.00
CA LEU A 5 7.28 1.20 -24.26
C LEU A 5 7.25 0.61 -22.85
N THR A 6 8.35 0.06 -22.36
CA THR A 6 8.38 -0.59 -21.04
C THR A 6 9.72 -0.43 -20.33
N ASP A 7 9.70 -0.18 -19.01
CA ASP A 7 10.87 -0.26 -18.11
C ASP A 7 11.07 -1.66 -17.51
N LYS A 8 10.21 -2.64 -17.88
CA LYS A 8 10.26 -4.02 -17.41
C LYS A 8 10.54 -4.99 -18.55
N LYS A 9 11.34 -5.99 -18.27
CA LYS A 9 11.52 -7.11 -19.21
C LYS A 9 10.25 -7.95 -19.24
N LEU A 10 9.71 -8.14 -20.43
CA LEU A 10 8.54 -8.97 -20.71
C LEU A 10 8.93 -10.25 -21.47
N ASP A 11 10.15 -10.75 -21.21
CA ASP A 11 10.65 -11.99 -21.83
C ASP A 11 9.72 -13.17 -21.50
N GLY A 12 9.43 -14.00 -22.48
CA GLY A 12 8.54 -15.16 -22.35
C GLY A 12 7.06 -14.87 -22.56
N TYR A 13 6.67 -13.61 -22.83
CA TYR A 13 5.32 -13.25 -23.25
C TYR A 13 5.26 -12.99 -24.75
N THR A 14 4.23 -13.50 -25.40
CA THR A 14 4.00 -13.35 -26.86
C THR A 14 2.91 -12.33 -27.09
N PHE A 15 3.18 -11.36 -27.97
CA PHE A 15 2.22 -10.36 -28.44
C PHE A 15 1.95 -10.57 -29.94
N ASP A 16 0.92 -9.91 -30.46
CA ASP A 16 0.62 -9.94 -31.87
C ASP A 16 1.83 -9.50 -32.69
N PRO A 17 2.01 -10.05 -33.94
CA PRO A 17 3.17 -9.74 -34.78
C PRO A 17 3.34 -8.26 -35.15
N ASP A 18 2.27 -7.47 -35.09
CA ASP A 18 2.29 -6.03 -35.35
C ASP A 18 2.65 -5.19 -34.11
N VAL A 19 2.84 -5.82 -32.92
CA VAL A 19 3.20 -5.18 -31.67
C VAL A 19 4.70 -5.31 -31.41
N LYS A 20 5.39 -4.19 -31.34
CA LYS A 20 6.82 -4.13 -30.97
C LYS A 20 6.97 -3.71 -29.50
N ILE A 21 7.64 -4.52 -28.70
CA ILE A 21 8.02 -4.17 -27.33
C ILE A 21 9.37 -3.47 -27.36
N GLN A 22 9.44 -2.26 -26.82
CA GLN A 22 10.65 -1.45 -26.75
C GLN A 22 11.00 -1.13 -25.32
N ASN A 23 12.18 -1.55 -24.88
CA ASN A 23 12.67 -1.23 -23.54
C ASN A 23 13.12 0.24 -23.48
N VAL A 24 12.60 0.97 -22.50
CA VAL A 24 12.91 2.38 -22.28
C VAL A 24 13.17 2.65 -20.79
N SER A 25 13.88 3.73 -20.54
CA SER A 25 14.06 4.29 -19.20
C SER A 25 13.44 5.69 -19.13
N LEU A 26 13.36 6.26 -17.94
CA LEU A 26 12.92 7.65 -17.79
C LEU A 26 13.76 8.62 -18.64
N LYS A 27 15.07 8.33 -18.84
CA LYS A 27 15.99 9.19 -19.61
C LYS A 27 15.77 9.10 -21.13
N THR A 28 15.35 7.94 -21.63
CA THR A 28 15.17 7.68 -23.06
C THR A 28 13.70 7.80 -23.49
N LEU A 29 12.77 8.06 -22.59
CA LEU A 29 11.35 8.19 -22.90
C LEU A 29 11.08 9.34 -23.90
N SER A 30 11.82 10.44 -23.78
CA SER A 30 11.68 11.62 -24.64
C SER A 30 12.07 11.37 -26.12
N GLU A 31 12.83 10.33 -26.42
CA GLU A 31 13.17 9.94 -27.79
C GLU A 31 11.94 9.48 -28.59
N TYR A 32 10.84 9.17 -27.88
CA TYR A 32 9.56 8.73 -28.46
C TYR A 32 8.48 9.81 -28.44
N ASP A 33 8.81 11.04 -28.05
CA ASP A 33 7.86 12.14 -28.08
C ASP A 33 7.31 12.36 -29.49
N HIS A 34 6.01 12.70 -29.59
CA HIS A 34 5.26 12.80 -30.86
C HIS A 34 5.15 11.50 -31.70
N ASN A 35 5.52 10.34 -31.15
CA ASN A 35 5.46 9.08 -31.90
C ASN A 35 4.02 8.51 -31.87
N SER A 36 3.37 8.55 -33.01
CA SER A 36 2.00 8.07 -33.21
C SER A 36 1.84 6.55 -33.18
N ASP A 37 2.94 5.77 -33.24
CA ASP A 37 2.89 4.31 -33.11
C ASP A 37 2.80 3.85 -31.64
N VAL A 38 3.13 4.71 -30.66
CA VAL A 38 3.11 4.35 -29.24
C VAL A 38 1.68 4.26 -28.73
N VAL A 39 1.25 3.06 -28.36
CA VAL A 39 -0.12 2.76 -27.90
C VAL A 39 -0.23 2.46 -26.42
N ALA A 40 0.86 2.00 -25.79
CA ALA A 40 0.91 1.74 -24.35
C ALA A 40 2.31 2.03 -23.79
N ILE A 41 2.35 2.45 -22.52
CA ILE A 41 3.59 2.67 -21.76
C ILE A 41 3.47 1.92 -20.42
N VAL A 42 4.53 1.19 -20.07
CA VAL A 42 4.68 0.54 -18.76
C VAL A 42 5.85 1.19 -18.04
N GLY A 43 5.63 1.69 -16.82
CA GLY A 43 6.72 2.35 -16.14
C GLY A 43 6.42 2.82 -14.71
N SER A 44 7.39 3.54 -14.18
CA SER A 44 7.34 4.13 -12.86
C SER A 44 6.43 5.37 -12.80
N ARG A 45 6.10 5.82 -11.60
CA ARG A 45 5.36 7.08 -11.36
C ARG A 45 6.08 8.29 -11.97
N ALA A 46 7.43 8.31 -11.91
CA ALA A 46 8.22 9.36 -12.54
C ALA A 46 8.08 9.37 -14.07
N MET A 47 7.98 8.19 -14.69
CA MET A 47 7.71 8.08 -16.13
C MET A 47 6.30 8.56 -16.49
N ALA A 48 5.29 8.29 -15.64
CA ALA A 48 3.94 8.81 -15.84
C ALA A 48 3.90 10.35 -15.78
N ALA A 49 4.61 10.94 -14.83
CA ALA A 49 4.73 12.40 -14.71
C ALA A 49 5.52 13.02 -15.89
N ALA A 50 6.49 12.31 -16.45
CA ALA A 50 7.20 12.73 -17.65
C ALA A 50 6.31 12.61 -18.91
N CYS A 51 5.60 11.49 -19.04
CA CYS A 51 4.65 11.22 -20.13
C CYS A 51 3.56 12.30 -20.23
N ASP A 52 3.10 12.83 -19.11
CA ASP A 52 2.12 13.92 -19.10
C ASP A 52 2.60 15.22 -19.76
N LYS A 53 3.90 15.44 -19.82
CA LYS A 53 4.55 16.61 -20.45
C LYS A 53 4.88 16.39 -21.92
N MET A 54 4.60 15.19 -22.44
CA MET A 54 4.88 14.76 -23.80
C MET A 54 3.59 14.59 -24.59
N ASP A 55 3.73 14.46 -25.89
CA ASP A 55 2.63 14.20 -26.81
C ASP A 55 2.75 12.79 -27.40
N PHE A 56 1.78 11.95 -27.08
CA PHE A 56 1.66 10.59 -27.62
C PHE A 56 0.25 10.43 -28.22
N PRO A 57 0.07 10.73 -29.50
CA PRO A 57 -1.25 10.84 -30.13
C PRO A 57 -2.10 9.57 -30.06
N SER A 58 -1.47 8.40 -30.02
CA SER A 58 -2.16 7.10 -30.01
C SER A 58 -2.11 6.37 -28.67
N LEU A 59 -1.54 7.00 -27.62
CA LEU A 59 -1.41 6.36 -26.32
C LEU A 59 -2.77 6.17 -25.65
N LYS A 60 -3.09 4.94 -25.28
CA LYS A 60 -4.34 4.56 -24.61
C LYS A 60 -4.15 4.12 -23.17
N LEU A 61 -3.01 3.50 -22.85
CA LEU A 61 -2.75 2.94 -21.53
C LEU A 61 -1.39 3.35 -20.99
N PHE A 62 -1.36 3.88 -19.76
CA PHE A 62 -0.16 3.93 -18.93
C PHE A 62 -0.30 2.93 -17.78
N GLN A 63 0.48 1.85 -17.82
CA GLN A 63 0.51 0.82 -16.78
C GLN A 63 1.61 1.14 -15.76
N LEU A 64 1.24 1.49 -14.54
CA LEU A 64 2.19 1.66 -13.43
C LEU A 64 2.70 0.31 -12.94
N THR A 65 3.99 0.26 -12.60
CA THR A 65 4.65 -0.92 -12.01
C THR A 65 4.56 -0.94 -10.48
N SER A 66 3.84 -0.01 -9.87
CA SER A 66 3.64 0.12 -8.43
C SER A 66 2.15 0.09 -8.04
N ALA A 67 1.88 -0.25 -6.78
CA ALA A 67 0.54 -0.10 -6.20
C ALA A 67 0.19 1.37 -5.93
N GLY A 68 1.13 2.12 -5.36
CA GLY A 68 0.95 3.55 -5.10
C GLY A 68 1.08 4.37 -6.36
N PHE A 69 0.27 5.42 -6.44
CA PHE A 69 0.21 6.35 -7.57
C PHE A 69 0.39 7.81 -7.15
N ASP A 70 0.97 8.04 -5.97
CA ASP A 70 1.23 9.39 -5.44
C ASP A 70 2.08 10.19 -6.44
N GLY A 71 1.61 11.40 -6.78
CA GLY A 71 2.29 12.29 -7.74
C GLY A 71 2.10 11.92 -9.22
N VAL A 72 1.25 10.96 -9.54
CA VAL A 72 0.85 10.66 -10.92
C VAL A 72 -0.25 11.66 -11.34
N PRO A 73 -0.11 12.35 -12.49
CA PRO A 73 -1.07 13.36 -12.96
C PRO A 73 -2.31 12.68 -13.59
N CYS A 74 -3.06 11.92 -12.78
CA CYS A 74 -4.18 11.10 -13.24
C CYS A 74 -5.25 11.88 -14.00
N GLU A 75 -5.62 13.08 -13.54
CA GLU A 75 -6.63 13.91 -14.20
C GLU A 75 -6.15 14.46 -15.54
N SER A 76 -4.88 14.88 -15.62
CA SER A 76 -4.28 15.39 -16.84
C SER A 76 -4.20 14.31 -17.90
N LEU A 77 -3.73 13.11 -17.53
CA LEU A 77 -3.66 11.95 -18.42
C LEU A 77 -5.06 11.51 -18.88
N ALA A 78 -6.07 11.54 -17.99
CA ALA A 78 -7.45 11.25 -18.36
C ALA A 78 -8.00 12.24 -19.41
N LYS A 79 -7.70 13.55 -19.29
CA LYS A 79 -8.08 14.57 -20.30
C LYS A 79 -7.44 14.31 -21.66
N LYS A 80 -6.27 13.65 -21.70
CA LYS A 80 -5.60 13.23 -22.93
C LYS A 80 -6.14 11.89 -23.46
N GLY A 81 -7.15 11.30 -22.83
CA GLY A 81 -7.70 9.99 -23.21
C GLY A 81 -6.83 8.81 -22.82
N ILE A 82 -5.88 8.99 -21.90
CA ILE A 82 -4.94 7.97 -21.46
C ILE A 82 -5.45 7.34 -20.16
N ALA A 83 -5.80 6.05 -20.19
CA ALA A 83 -6.11 5.27 -19.01
C ALA A 83 -4.83 5.02 -18.21
N VAL A 84 -4.89 5.20 -16.89
CA VAL A 84 -3.81 4.87 -15.98
C VAL A 84 -4.24 3.69 -15.13
N ALA A 85 -3.51 2.58 -15.21
CA ALA A 85 -3.70 1.40 -14.38
C ALA A 85 -2.53 1.24 -13.41
N ASN A 86 -2.80 0.74 -12.18
CA ASN A 86 -1.76 0.42 -11.22
C ASN A 86 -1.61 -1.10 -11.01
N ALA A 87 -0.65 -1.50 -10.18
CA ALA A 87 -0.40 -2.89 -9.83
C ALA A 87 -0.83 -3.23 -8.39
N GLY A 88 -1.89 -2.56 -7.88
CA GLY A 88 -2.31 -2.68 -6.48
C GLY A 88 -2.56 -4.11 -6.02
N SER A 89 -3.22 -4.93 -6.84
CA SER A 89 -3.53 -6.33 -6.54
C SER A 89 -2.28 -7.23 -6.44
N VAL A 90 -1.21 -6.89 -7.16
CA VAL A 90 0.04 -7.66 -7.20
C VAL A 90 0.74 -7.70 -5.84
N TYR A 91 0.71 -6.58 -5.12
CA TYR A 91 1.43 -6.38 -3.85
C TYR A 91 0.59 -6.72 -2.61
N SER A 92 -0.69 -6.99 -2.76
CA SER A 92 -1.61 -7.18 -1.64
C SER A 92 -1.25 -8.38 -0.77
N ALA A 93 -0.84 -9.50 -1.38
CA ALA A 93 -0.50 -10.72 -0.64
C ALA A 93 0.68 -10.53 0.33
N PRO A 94 1.90 -10.15 -0.11
CA PRO A 94 3.04 -10.02 0.80
C PRO A 94 2.85 -8.91 1.83
N ILE A 95 2.17 -7.80 1.48
CA ILE A 95 1.87 -6.74 2.43
C ILE A 95 0.92 -7.25 3.51
N ALA A 96 -0.14 -7.98 3.15
CA ALA A 96 -1.07 -8.53 4.11
C ALA A 96 -0.41 -9.55 5.06
N GLU A 97 0.49 -10.38 4.55
CA GLU A 97 1.30 -11.31 5.37
C GLU A 97 2.20 -10.56 6.34
N THR A 98 2.82 -9.47 5.91
CA THR A 98 3.64 -8.61 6.78
C THR A 98 2.79 -7.94 7.87
N VAL A 99 1.56 -7.53 7.57
CA VAL A 99 0.63 -6.99 8.58
C VAL A 99 0.29 -8.04 9.63
N VAL A 100 -0.10 -9.25 9.22
CA VAL A 100 -0.40 -10.35 10.14
C VAL A 100 0.82 -10.70 11.01
N LEU A 101 2.00 -10.79 10.39
CA LEU A 101 3.25 -10.99 11.13
C LEU A 101 3.47 -9.88 12.17
N GLY A 102 3.28 -8.62 11.78
CA GLY A 102 3.43 -7.46 12.67
C GLY A 102 2.48 -7.53 13.88
N ILE A 103 1.21 -7.86 13.65
CA ILE A 103 0.22 -8.06 14.70
C ILE A 103 0.68 -9.18 15.66
N LEU A 104 1.08 -10.35 15.12
CA LEU A 104 1.54 -11.49 15.91
C LEU A 104 2.81 -11.17 16.71
N LEU A 105 3.78 -10.49 16.14
CA LEU A 105 5.01 -10.06 16.83
C LEU A 105 4.68 -9.16 18.03
N MET A 106 3.71 -8.26 17.88
CA MET A 106 3.28 -7.36 18.95
C MET A 106 2.45 -8.09 20.01
N ALA A 107 1.51 -8.95 19.60
CA ALA A 107 0.69 -9.75 20.51
C ALA A 107 1.54 -10.71 21.34
N LYS A 108 2.47 -11.42 20.72
CA LYS A 108 3.33 -12.40 21.38
C LYS A 108 4.58 -11.79 22.02
N LYS A 109 4.76 -10.45 21.95
CA LYS A 109 5.92 -9.72 22.50
C LYS A 109 7.27 -10.23 21.97
N LEU A 110 7.30 -10.80 20.76
CA LEU A 110 8.49 -11.39 20.13
C LEU A 110 9.45 -10.38 19.52
N ARG A 111 9.30 -9.11 19.81
CA ARG A 111 10.13 -8.03 19.31
C ARG A 111 11.61 -8.15 19.69
N LYS A 112 11.92 -8.72 20.86
CA LYS A 112 13.28 -8.96 21.31
C LYS A 112 13.72 -10.34 20.86
N ASN A 113 14.95 -10.39 20.32
CA ASN A 113 15.58 -11.63 19.84
C ASN A 113 15.24 -12.84 20.75
N PRO A 114 14.50 -13.84 20.24
CA PRO A 114 14.13 -15.01 21.06
C PRO A 114 15.33 -15.83 21.55
N ASN A 115 16.51 -15.64 20.95
CA ASN A 115 17.77 -16.24 21.38
C ASN A 115 18.46 -15.49 22.51
N ASN A 116 17.88 -14.37 22.99
CA ASN A 116 18.47 -13.66 24.11
C ASN A 116 18.27 -14.47 25.41
N ARG A 117 19.34 -14.96 26.01
CA ARG A 117 19.37 -15.71 27.30
C ARG A 117 18.62 -15.04 28.44
N PHE A 118 18.27 -13.75 28.30
CA PHE A 118 17.49 -12.98 29.26
C PHE A 118 15.98 -12.98 29.01
N PHE A 119 15.48 -13.75 28.03
CA PHE A 119 14.06 -13.99 27.88
C PHE A 119 13.59 -14.91 29.03
N LYS A 120 13.50 -14.36 30.23
CA LYS A 120 12.87 -15.03 31.36
C LYS A 120 11.37 -15.12 31.07
N LEU A 121 10.98 -16.25 30.51
CA LEU A 121 9.61 -16.60 30.14
C LEU A 121 8.61 -16.24 31.26
N THR A 122 9.02 -16.47 32.50
CA THR A 122 8.20 -16.28 33.72
C THR A 122 7.77 -14.83 34.04
N ARG A 123 8.46 -13.80 33.51
CA ARG A 123 8.10 -12.40 33.78
C ARG A 123 7.16 -11.75 32.74
N HIS A 124 6.86 -12.45 31.64
CA HIS A 124 6.12 -11.86 30.53
C HIS A 124 4.79 -12.56 30.18
N TYR A 125 4.42 -13.60 30.89
CA TYR A 125 3.17 -14.33 30.62
C TYR A 125 1.95 -13.40 30.60
N ASN A 126 1.82 -12.52 31.58
CA ASN A 126 0.67 -11.60 31.70
C ASN A 126 0.67 -10.48 30.62
N LEU A 127 1.71 -10.39 29.77
CA LEU A 127 1.81 -9.38 28.72
C LEU A 127 1.57 -9.96 27.31
N ILE A 128 1.57 -11.30 27.19
CA ILE A 128 1.31 -11.99 25.91
C ILE A 128 -0.20 -12.09 25.74
N THR A 129 -0.67 -11.76 24.54
CA THR A 129 -2.11 -11.80 24.23
C THR A 129 -2.37 -12.73 23.04
N GLU A 130 -3.62 -13.15 22.92
CA GLU A 130 -4.15 -13.86 21.77
C GLU A 130 -4.82 -12.89 20.82
N LEU A 131 -5.09 -13.34 19.60
CA LEU A 131 -5.88 -12.56 18.62
C LEU A 131 -7.37 -12.89 18.70
N TYR A 132 -7.72 -14.03 19.26
CA TYR A 132 -9.10 -14.45 19.46
C TYR A 132 -9.93 -13.32 20.13
N ASP A 133 -11.12 -13.02 19.57
CA ASP A 133 -12.04 -11.96 20.00
C ASP A 133 -11.44 -10.52 19.98
N LYS A 134 -10.27 -10.30 19.39
CA LYS A 134 -9.73 -8.95 19.25
C LYS A 134 -10.43 -8.19 18.13
N LYS A 135 -10.55 -6.88 18.31
CA LYS A 135 -11.09 -5.98 17.29
C LYS A 135 -9.96 -5.34 16.49
N VAL A 136 -10.05 -5.49 15.18
CA VAL A 136 -9.08 -4.93 14.23
C VAL A 136 -9.79 -3.92 13.32
N LEU A 137 -9.28 -2.70 13.30
CA LEU A 137 -9.70 -1.68 12.35
C LEU A 137 -8.73 -1.64 11.17
N ILE A 138 -9.23 -1.68 9.95
CA ILE A 138 -8.46 -1.48 8.73
C ILE A 138 -8.85 -0.14 8.09
N MET A 139 -7.93 0.81 8.11
CA MET A 139 -8.09 2.11 7.47
C MET A 139 -7.62 2.01 6.02
N GLY A 140 -8.57 2.08 5.08
CA GLY A 140 -8.42 1.81 3.66
C GLY A 140 -8.90 0.41 3.29
N ALA A 141 -10.16 0.29 2.79
CA ALA A 141 -10.76 -0.98 2.39
C ALA A 141 -10.50 -1.34 0.90
N GLY A 142 -9.37 -0.88 0.34
CA GLY A 142 -8.91 -1.22 -1.00
C GLY A 142 -8.34 -2.64 -1.11
N ASN A 143 -7.58 -2.91 -2.18
CA ASN A 143 -7.00 -4.24 -2.45
C ASN A 143 -6.15 -4.77 -1.28
N ILE A 144 -5.27 -3.92 -0.71
CA ILE A 144 -4.40 -4.31 0.40
C ILE A 144 -5.22 -4.54 1.67
N GLY A 145 -6.09 -3.59 2.03
CA GLY A 145 -6.91 -3.70 3.23
C GLY A 145 -7.81 -4.95 3.21
N THR A 146 -8.43 -5.25 2.06
CA THR A 146 -9.22 -6.47 1.90
C THR A 146 -8.38 -7.74 2.05
N ALA A 147 -7.19 -7.77 1.43
CA ALA A 147 -6.28 -8.92 1.57
C ALA A 147 -5.79 -9.14 3.02
N VAL A 148 -5.67 -8.06 3.80
CA VAL A 148 -5.40 -8.14 5.25
C VAL A 148 -6.61 -8.71 5.98
N ALA A 149 -7.80 -8.17 5.71
CA ALA A 149 -9.04 -8.61 6.34
C ALA A 149 -9.30 -10.11 6.11
N ASP A 150 -9.15 -10.59 4.87
CA ASP A 150 -9.31 -12.00 4.50
C ASP A 150 -8.39 -12.94 5.30
N ARG A 151 -7.13 -12.52 5.54
CA ARG A 151 -6.17 -13.32 6.31
C ARG A 151 -6.44 -13.32 7.81
N LEU A 152 -7.06 -12.26 8.30
CA LEU A 152 -7.37 -12.12 9.73
C LEU A 152 -8.60 -12.94 10.14
N VAL A 153 -9.51 -13.26 9.24
CA VAL A 153 -10.70 -14.11 9.53
C VAL A 153 -10.32 -15.42 10.21
N GLY A 154 -9.20 -16.04 9.79
CA GLY A 154 -8.74 -17.30 10.38
C GLY A 154 -8.21 -17.22 11.83
N PHE A 155 -8.18 -16.02 12.42
CA PHE A 155 -7.80 -15.80 13.83
C PHE A 155 -9.00 -15.48 14.74
N ASP A 156 -10.22 -15.64 14.23
CA ASP A 156 -11.45 -15.34 14.98
C ASP A 156 -11.48 -13.91 15.56
N VAL A 157 -10.97 -12.95 14.79
CA VAL A 157 -11.00 -11.52 15.12
C VAL A 157 -12.22 -10.84 14.49
N ILE A 158 -12.66 -9.77 15.11
CA ILE A 158 -13.68 -8.87 14.53
C ILE A 158 -12.95 -7.83 13.69
N VAL A 159 -13.22 -7.80 12.37
CA VAL A 159 -12.59 -6.87 11.43
C VAL A 159 -13.58 -5.84 10.95
N ASP A 160 -13.32 -4.57 11.22
CA ASP A 160 -14.05 -3.43 10.69
C ASP A 160 -13.16 -2.60 9.76
N GLY A 161 -13.79 -1.81 8.88
CA GLY A 161 -13.12 -0.94 7.93
C GLY A 161 -13.39 0.55 8.20
N TYR A 162 -12.47 1.38 7.73
CA TYR A 162 -12.71 2.80 7.49
C TYR A 162 -12.31 3.13 6.05
N ASP A 163 -13.25 3.58 5.24
CA ASP A 163 -12.99 4.02 3.87
C ASP A 163 -14.14 4.92 3.37
N PRO A 164 -13.90 6.22 3.10
CA PRO A 164 -14.95 7.14 2.65
C PRO A 164 -15.62 6.75 1.33
N TYR A 165 -14.90 5.99 0.50
CA TYR A 165 -15.32 5.68 -0.88
C TYR A 165 -15.83 4.25 -1.04
N CYS A 166 -15.51 3.35 -0.11
CA CYS A 166 -15.90 1.94 -0.19
C CYS A 166 -17.31 1.74 0.37
N LEU A 167 -18.14 1.02 -0.39
CA LEU A 167 -19.37 0.45 0.14
C LEU A 167 -19.05 -0.81 0.96
N TYR A 168 -20.05 -1.24 1.79
CA TYR A 168 -19.92 -2.48 2.56
C TYR A 168 -19.53 -3.66 1.67
N LYS A 169 -18.55 -4.43 2.11
CA LYS A 169 -18.13 -5.69 1.49
C LYS A 169 -17.56 -6.64 2.54
N LYS A 170 -17.75 -7.94 2.34
CA LYS A 170 -17.06 -8.95 3.14
C LYS A 170 -15.53 -8.85 2.93
N PRO A 171 -14.71 -9.19 3.93
CA PRO A 171 -15.07 -9.81 5.21
C PRO A 171 -15.29 -8.81 6.37
N TYR A 172 -15.48 -7.53 6.10
CA TYR A 172 -15.70 -6.51 7.13
C TYR A 172 -17.05 -6.69 7.83
N GLY A 173 -17.10 -6.53 9.16
CA GLY A 173 -18.32 -6.45 9.93
C GLY A 173 -19.07 -5.16 9.64
N ARG A 174 -18.35 -4.02 9.65
CA ARG A 174 -18.87 -2.71 9.22
C ARG A 174 -17.77 -1.92 8.49
N ILE A 175 -18.15 -0.92 7.70
CA ILE A 175 -17.25 0.07 7.11
C ILE A 175 -17.73 1.46 7.51
N MET A 176 -16.93 2.18 8.27
CA MET A 176 -17.13 3.58 8.61
C MET A 176 -16.71 4.46 7.44
N ARG A 177 -17.46 5.52 7.17
CA ARG A 177 -17.24 6.38 6.01
C ARG A 177 -16.87 7.80 6.36
N THR A 178 -17.14 8.22 7.59
CA THR A 178 -16.86 9.57 8.06
C THR A 178 -15.81 9.57 9.16
N ARG A 179 -15.13 10.71 9.33
CA ARG A 179 -14.16 10.90 10.40
C ARG A 179 -14.80 10.79 11.78
N ASP A 180 -16.06 11.25 11.92
CA ASP A 180 -16.78 11.25 13.20
C ASP A 180 -17.17 9.83 13.62
N GLU A 181 -17.65 9.00 12.67
CA GLU A 181 -17.88 7.57 12.90
C GLU A 181 -16.60 6.88 13.35
N LEU A 182 -15.49 7.13 12.65
CA LEU A 182 -14.18 6.59 13.01
C LEU A 182 -13.78 7.01 14.42
N LYS A 183 -13.83 8.30 14.73
CA LYS A 183 -13.42 8.85 16.03
C LYS A 183 -14.22 8.24 17.17
N THR A 184 -15.54 8.10 17.00
CA THR A 184 -16.45 7.52 17.98
C THR A 184 -16.10 6.06 18.28
N ALA A 185 -15.76 5.28 17.25
CA ALA A 185 -15.51 3.86 17.36
C ALA A 185 -14.06 3.50 17.71
N LEU A 186 -13.12 4.44 17.55
CA LEU A 186 -11.67 4.14 17.56
C LEU A 186 -11.19 3.55 18.91
N GLY A 187 -11.86 3.88 20.01
CA GLY A 187 -11.60 3.32 21.34
C GLY A 187 -11.98 1.84 21.52
N GLU A 188 -12.63 1.22 20.52
CA GLU A 188 -13.00 -0.19 20.58
C GLU A 188 -11.88 -1.13 20.13
N TYR A 189 -10.92 -0.63 19.31
CA TYR A 189 -9.97 -1.47 18.58
C TYR A 189 -8.69 -1.75 19.34
N ASP A 190 -8.23 -3.00 19.24
CA ASP A 190 -6.96 -3.48 19.78
C ASP A 190 -5.82 -3.29 18.78
N TYR A 191 -6.13 -3.43 17.48
CA TYR A 191 -5.19 -3.23 16.38
C TYR A 191 -5.79 -2.30 15.32
N ILE A 192 -4.96 -1.38 14.83
CA ILE A 192 -5.35 -0.41 13.81
C ILE A 192 -4.34 -0.53 12.66
N VAL A 193 -4.80 -1.00 11.50
CA VAL A 193 -3.99 -1.17 10.30
C VAL A 193 -4.23 0.00 9.36
N SER A 194 -3.18 0.72 8.98
CA SER A 194 -3.26 1.79 8.00
C SER A 194 -2.71 1.33 6.66
N THR A 195 -3.57 1.34 5.64
CA THR A 195 -3.24 1.13 4.23
C THR A 195 -3.57 2.35 3.38
N LEU A 196 -3.86 3.49 4.03
CA LEU A 196 -4.27 4.73 3.38
C LEU A 196 -3.19 5.28 2.42
N PRO A 197 -3.58 5.83 1.26
CA PRO A 197 -2.67 6.47 0.31
C PRO A 197 -2.20 7.83 0.83
N ASP A 198 -1.19 8.41 0.17
CA ASP A 198 -0.81 9.82 0.33
C ASP A 198 -1.57 10.66 -0.69
N ASN A 199 -2.83 10.93 -0.39
CA ASN A 199 -3.62 11.95 -1.06
C ASN A 199 -3.80 13.15 -0.13
N GLY A 200 -4.13 14.32 -0.65
CA GLY A 200 -4.22 15.54 0.14
C GLY A 200 -5.13 15.41 1.37
N GLU A 201 -6.22 14.65 1.28
CA GLU A 201 -7.19 14.43 2.35
C GLU A 201 -6.66 13.54 3.48
N ALA A 202 -5.80 12.58 3.17
CA ALA A 202 -5.23 11.65 4.15
C ALA A 202 -4.00 12.24 4.88
N LYS A 203 -3.46 13.38 4.43
CA LYS A 203 -2.27 13.99 5.05
C LYS A 203 -2.55 14.42 6.48
N LYS A 204 -1.73 13.91 7.43
CA LYS A 204 -1.87 14.14 8.88
C LYS A 204 -3.27 13.80 9.42
N PHE A 205 -3.96 12.89 8.75
CA PHE A 205 -5.30 12.45 9.15
C PHE A 205 -5.31 11.85 10.54
N ILE A 206 -4.27 11.06 10.90
CA ILE A 206 -4.09 10.48 12.23
C ILE A 206 -3.18 11.41 13.03
N ASN A 207 -3.75 12.09 14.01
CA ASN A 207 -3.13 13.14 14.82
C ASN A 207 -3.45 12.94 16.31
N ALA A 208 -3.05 13.90 17.16
CA ALA A 208 -3.25 13.87 18.61
C ALA A 208 -4.71 13.60 19.00
N GLU A 209 -5.67 14.17 18.29
CA GLU A 209 -7.10 14.00 18.55
C GLU A 209 -7.53 12.53 18.45
N LEU A 210 -7.09 11.83 17.38
CA LEU A 210 -7.42 10.41 17.20
C LEU A 210 -6.63 9.52 18.14
N PHE A 211 -5.35 9.83 18.43
CA PHE A 211 -4.59 9.09 19.43
C PHE A 211 -5.21 9.17 20.84
N ALA A 212 -5.82 10.32 21.17
CA ALA A 212 -6.43 10.53 22.48
C ALA A 212 -7.62 9.59 22.77
N VAL A 213 -8.33 9.14 21.74
CA VAL A 213 -9.50 8.26 21.87
C VAL A 213 -9.19 6.78 21.64
N MET A 214 -7.95 6.42 21.29
CA MET A 214 -7.52 5.03 21.17
C MET A 214 -7.34 4.37 22.55
N LYS A 215 -7.45 3.02 22.59
CA LYS A 215 -7.04 2.25 23.76
C LYS A 215 -5.56 2.49 24.07
N ASP A 216 -5.19 2.58 25.34
CA ASP A 216 -3.77 2.65 25.74
C ASP A 216 -2.98 1.39 25.36
N SER A 217 -3.67 0.27 25.13
CA SER A 217 -3.12 -0.98 24.63
C SER A 217 -3.10 -1.08 23.11
N ALA A 218 -3.74 -0.17 22.38
CA ALA A 218 -3.87 -0.23 20.92
C ALA A 218 -2.52 -0.28 20.21
N VAL A 219 -2.42 -1.11 19.18
CA VAL A 219 -1.23 -1.23 18.35
C VAL A 219 -1.54 -0.78 16.93
N ILE A 220 -0.72 0.11 16.39
CA ILE A 220 -0.83 0.60 15.02
C ILE A 220 0.11 -0.16 14.09
N ILE A 221 -0.40 -0.66 12.97
CA ILE A 221 0.40 -1.26 11.90
C ILE A 221 0.28 -0.36 10.67
N ASN A 222 1.36 0.29 10.26
CA ASN A 222 1.37 1.15 9.09
C ASN A 222 2.16 0.51 7.94
N VAL A 223 1.45 0.12 6.92
CA VAL A 223 1.99 -0.34 5.63
C VAL A 223 1.56 0.59 4.47
N GLY A 224 0.79 1.63 4.79
CA GLY A 224 0.41 2.71 3.88
C GLY A 224 1.50 3.77 3.74
N ARG A 225 1.17 5.02 4.05
CA ARG A 225 2.09 6.14 3.91
C ARG A 225 2.37 6.84 5.23
N LYS A 226 3.63 7.31 5.41
CA LYS A 226 4.04 8.12 6.56
C LYS A 226 3.21 9.40 6.67
N ALA A 227 2.93 10.05 5.55
CA ALA A 227 2.23 11.33 5.50
C ALA A 227 0.83 11.32 6.11
N VAL A 228 0.22 10.13 6.25
CA VAL A 228 -1.09 9.94 6.90
C VAL A 228 -1.06 10.30 8.39
N PHE A 229 0.11 10.21 9.01
CA PHE A 229 0.30 10.49 10.43
C PHE A 229 0.89 11.89 10.63
N ASP A 230 0.42 12.62 11.66
CA ASP A 230 1.26 13.66 12.24
C ASP A 230 2.41 12.99 13.00
N GLU A 231 3.64 13.16 12.48
CA GLU A 231 4.81 12.43 12.99
C GLU A 231 5.15 12.80 14.43
N ASN A 232 4.92 14.06 14.83
CA ASN A 232 5.23 14.51 16.18
C ASN A 232 4.22 13.98 17.18
N ASP A 233 2.93 14.07 16.87
CA ASP A 233 1.85 13.54 17.69
C ASP A 233 2.01 12.03 17.88
N PHE A 234 2.34 11.31 16.80
CA PHE A 234 2.56 9.87 16.83
C PHE A 234 3.74 9.49 17.71
N TYR A 235 4.86 10.24 17.60
CA TYR A 235 6.03 10.02 18.43
C TYR A 235 5.71 10.27 19.92
N VAL A 236 5.00 11.34 20.23
CA VAL A 236 4.57 11.68 21.59
C VAL A 236 3.65 10.60 22.17
N ALA A 237 2.65 10.15 21.39
CA ALA A 237 1.73 9.09 21.81
C ALA A 237 2.45 7.77 22.12
N LEU A 238 3.41 7.37 21.30
CA LEU A 238 4.20 6.14 21.50
C LEU A 238 5.17 6.26 22.67
N LYS A 239 5.89 7.38 22.78
CA LYS A 239 6.87 7.64 23.85
C LYS A 239 6.17 7.76 25.22
N GLY A 240 5.04 8.45 25.25
CA GLY A 240 4.19 8.63 26.42
C GLY A 240 3.36 7.39 26.79
N LYS A 241 3.42 6.31 25.95
CA LYS A 241 2.60 5.09 26.12
C LYS A 241 1.09 5.37 26.11
N LYS A 242 0.67 6.42 25.42
CA LYS A 242 -0.76 6.69 25.19
C LYS A 242 -1.38 5.62 24.30
N ILE A 243 -0.54 4.96 23.48
CA ILE A 243 -0.90 3.76 22.71
C ILE A 243 0.14 2.66 22.98
N GLY A 244 -0.27 1.40 22.83
CA GLY A 244 0.52 0.21 23.19
C GLY A 244 1.77 -0.01 22.35
N GLY A 245 1.74 0.40 21.06
CA GLY A 245 2.91 0.28 20.19
C GLY A 245 2.61 0.47 18.72
N ALA A 246 3.63 0.23 17.89
CA ALA A 246 3.48 0.30 16.44
C ALA A 246 4.41 -0.66 15.69
N VAL A 247 3.98 -1.05 14.48
CA VAL A 247 4.80 -1.67 13.43
C VAL A 247 4.76 -0.75 12.21
N LEU A 248 5.91 -0.29 11.77
CA LEU A 248 6.03 0.77 10.76
C LEU A 248 6.85 0.25 9.58
N ASP A 249 6.20 0.08 8.44
CA ASP A 249 6.86 -0.09 7.15
C ASP A 249 6.70 1.21 6.34
N MET A 250 7.56 1.47 5.36
CA MET A 250 7.50 2.68 4.53
C MET A 250 7.48 4.02 5.33
N PHE A 251 7.98 4.01 6.56
CA PHE A 251 7.98 5.19 7.43
C PHE A 251 9.25 6.05 7.29
N GLU A 252 10.22 5.58 6.51
CA GLU A 252 11.50 6.28 6.29
C GLU A 252 11.80 6.47 4.81
N LYS A 253 12.60 7.50 4.49
CA LYS A 253 13.32 7.54 3.22
C LYS A 253 14.53 6.61 3.34
N LEU A 254 14.58 5.54 2.54
CA LEU A 254 15.79 4.73 2.41
C LEU A 254 16.89 5.57 1.73
N PRO A 255 18.16 5.49 2.13
CA PRO A 255 18.79 4.45 2.97
C PRO A 255 19.22 4.90 4.37
N ASN A 256 18.52 5.68 5.14
CA ASN A 256 19.04 6.10 6.45
C ASN A 256 18.23 5.59 7.66
N PRO A 257 18.44 4.31 8.07
CA PRO A 257 17.69 3.69 9.15
C PRO A 257 18.16 4.08 10.56
N ILE A 258 19.33 4.70 10.72
CA ILE A 258 19.98 4.86 12.04
C ILE A 258 19.44 6.09 12.79
N THR A 259 18.96 7.10 12.09
CA THR A 259 18.52 8.37 12.69
C THR A 259 17.03 8.42 13.05
N ASN A 260 16.25 7.39 12.71
CA ASN A 260 14.82 7.40 12.98
C ASN A 260 14.54 7.33 14.48
N LYS A 261 13.90 8.37 15.01
CA LYS A 261 13.52 8.48 16.42
C LYS A 261 12.65 7.31 16.90
N PHE A 262 11.81 6.72 16.02
CA PHE A 262 10.93 5.61 16.35
C PHE A 262 11.69 4.31 16.65
N ARG A 263 12.85 4.05 16.05
CA ARG A 263 13.68 2.87 16.32
C ARG A 263 14.17 2.80 17.76
N ARG A 264 14.26 3.95 18.45
CA ARG A 264 14.68 4.03 19.85
C ARG A 264 13.56 3.66 20.84
N LEU A 265 12.32 3.62 20.37
CA LEU A 265 11.17 3.29 21.20
C LEU A 265 11.05 1.77 21.38
N ARG A 266 10.87 1.33 22.63
CA ARG A 266 10.78 -0.10 22.98
C ARG A 266 9.47 -0.76 22.51
N ASN A 267 8.44 -0.02 22.22
CA ASN A 267 7.13 -0.46 21.76
C ASN A 267 6.90 -0.27 20.26
N VAL A 268 7.98 -0.03 19.48
CA VAL A 268 7.89 0.17 18.03
C VAL A 268 8.78 -0.83 17.28
N ILE A 269 8.29 -1.46 16.25
CA ILE A 269 9.04 -2.23 15.25
C ILE A 269 9.09 -1.40 13.97
N VAL A 270 10.28 -1.09 13.48
CA VAL A 270 10.46 -0.40 12.19
C VAL A 270 11.02 -1.40 11.18
N LEU A 271 10.25 -1.64 10.14
CA LEU A 271 10.65 -2.46 8.99
C LEU A 271 11.30 -1.56 7.93
N PRO A 272 12.23 -2.08 7.13
CA PRO A 272 12.97 -1.29 6.15
C PRO A 272 12.28 -1.18 4.77
N GLY A 273 10.96 -1.06 4.71
CA GLY A 273 10.22 -0.97 3.45
C GLY A 273 10.15 -2.30 2.69
N VAL A 274 9.98 -3.41 3.41
CA VAL A 274 10.04 -4.77 2.84
C VAL A 274 8.69 -5.44 2.66
N SER A 275 7.62 -4.86 3.15
CA SER A 275 6.29 -5.50 3.14
C SER A 275 5.81 -5.92 1.75
N ALA A 276 6.21 -5.19 0.72
CA ALA A 276 5.84 -5.45 -0.67
C ALA A 276 6.81 -6.37 -1.43
N ILE A 277 7.89 -6.85 -0.79
CA ILE A 277 8.97 -7.57 -1.46
C ILE A 277 8.79 -9.08 -1.29
N SER A 278 8.66 -9.81 -2.41
CA SER A 278 8.80 -11.26 -2.47
C SER A 278 9.28 -11.71 -3.86
N ARG A 279 9.71 -12.97 -3.98
CA ARG A 279 10.11 -13.53 -5.28
C ARG A 279 8.93 -13.61 -6.23
N GLU A 280 7.77 -13.96 -5.71
CA GLU A 280 6.52 -14.17 -6.44
C GLU A 280 5.94 -12.85 -6.97
N VAL A 281 6.19 -11.73 -6.31
CA VAL A 281 5.73 -10.40 -6.76
C VAL A 281 6.24 -10.10 -8.17
N ASN A 282 7.50 -10.40 -8.49
CA ASN A 282 8.05 -10.13 -9.81
C ASN A 282 7.36 -10.95 -10.92
N VAL A 283 6.94 -12.17 -10.62
CA VAL A 283 6.19 -13.02 -11.55
C VAL A 283 4.79 -12.44 -11.73
N ARG A 284 4.05 -12.22 -10.65
CA ARG A 284 2.71 -11.64 -10.68
C ARG A 284 2.66 -10.27 -11.35
N LEU A 285 3.70 -9.44 -11.15
CA LEU A 285 3.77 -8.11 -11.78
C LEU A 285 3.85 -8.23 -13.30
N ARG A 286 4.71 -9.11 -13.82
CA ARG A 286 4.81 -9.34 -15.27
C ARG A 286 3.53 -9.90 -15.85
N GLU A 287 2.90 -10.87 -15.18
CA GLU A 287 1.61 -11.42 -15.58
C GLU A 287 0.51 -10.34 -15.61
N HIS A 288 0.46 -9.50 -14.58
CA HIS A 288 -0.50 -8.41 -14.49
C HIS A 288 -0.30 -7.39 -15.61
N ILE A 289 0.95 -6.98 -15.86
CA ILE A 289 1.32 -6.09 -16.98
C ILE A 289 0.89 -6.70 -18.30
N TYR A 290 1.25 -7.97 -18.55
CA TYR A 290 0.91 -8.66 -19.78
C TYR A 290 -0.60 -8.72 -20.01
N LYS A 291 -1.39 -9.11 -19.00
CA LYS A 291 -2.85 -9.15 -19.07
C LYS A 291 -3.45 -7.78 -19.43
N ASN A 292 -3.00 -6.72 -18.75
CA ASN A 292 -3.50 -5.37 -19.01
C ASN A 292 -3.08 -4.83 -20.39
N LEU A 293 -1.86 -5.10 -20.81
CA LEU A 293 -1.41 -4.75 -22.17
C LEU A 293 -2.24 -5.46 -23.23
N THR A 294 -2.42 -6.77 -23.12
CA THR A 294 -3.22 -7.55 -24.07
C THR A 294 -4.67 -7.05 -24.09
N ALA A 295 -5.29 -6.84 -22.95
CA ALA A 295 -6.65 -6.28 -22.87
C ALA A 295 -6.74 -4.92 -23.56
N SER A 296 -5.79 -4.00 -23.29
CA SER A 296 -5.77 -2.68 -23.94
C SER A 296 -5.59 -2.77 -25.46
N LEU A 297 -4.71 -3.66 -25.95
CA LEU A 297 -4.44 -3.85 -27.36
C LEU A 297 -5.62 -4.46 -28.11
N CYS A 298 -6.42 -5.28 -27.44
CA CYS A 298 -7.64 -5.91 -28.00
C CYS A 298 -8.91 -5.06 -27.76
N GLY A 299 -8.83 -3.90 -27.09
CA GLY A 299 -10.01 -3.09 -26.75
C GLY A 299 -10.86 -3.68 -25.65
N GLU A 300 -10.30 -4.58 -24.82
CA GLU A 300 -10.96 -5.20 -23.68
C GLU A 300 -10.77 -4.39 -22.39
N THR A 301 -11.46 -4.80 -21.32
CA THR A 301 -11.40 -4.11 -20.03
C THR A 301 -10.05 -4.30 -19.33
N VAL A 302 -9.33 -3.21 -19.12
CA VAL A 302 -8.10 -3.16 -18.30
C VAL A 302 -8.45 -3.15 -16.81
N THR A 303 -7.72 -3.91 -16.02
CA THR A 303 -7.93 -3.98 -14.57
C THR A 303 -7.14 -2.94 -13.79
N ASN A 304 -7.62 -2.59 -12.58
CA ASN A 304 -6.98 -1.61 -11.68
C ASN A 304 -6.77 -0.21 -12.30
N ILE A 305 -7.69 0.26 -13.11
CA ILE A 305 -7.73 1.65 -13.59
C ILE A 305 -7.95 2.57 -12.39
N ILE A 306 -7.16 3.64 -12.31
CA ILE A 306 -7.17 4.61 -11.20
C ILE A 306 -7.58 6.03 -11.63
N ASN A 307 -7.87 6.24 -12.91
CA ASN A 307 -8.40 7.49 -13.44
C ASN A 307 -9.63 7.21 -14.32
N SER A 308 -10.52 8.20 -14.43
CA SER A 308 -11.69 8.09 -15.32
C SER A 308 -11.35 8.74 -16.65
N VAL A 309 -11.25 7.96 -17.69
CA VAL A 309 -11.19 8.44 -19.09
C VAL A 309 -12.63 8.64 -19.55
N LYS A 310 -12.98 9.85 -19.99
CA LYS A 310 -14.31 10.20 -20.54
C LYS A 310 -14.41 9.79 -21.99
#